data_ada84e4f7c55e67ef32b4305c2862030
#
_entry.id   ada84e4f7c55e67ef32b4305c2862030
#
_cell.length_a   1.000
_cell.length_b   1.000
_cell.length_c   1.000
_cell.angle_alpha   90.00
_cell.angle_beta   90.00
_cell.angle_gamma   90.00
#
_symmetry.space_group_name_H-M   'P 1'
#
loop_
_entity.id
_entity.type
_entity.pdbx_description
1 polymer ?
#
loop_
_entity_poly.entity_id
_entity_poly.type
_entity_poly.pdbx_seq_one_letter_code
_entity_poly.pdbx_strand_id
1 'polypeptide(L)'
;MNEKILVLDFGGQYNQLIARRVRDFNVYAEILPYTTDLETIKANGYKGIIFTGGPNSVFDMESPHYSKEILDIGVPILGICYGCQLIAWMGDGKVATAPVSEYGKIELEQSKDSLLWENVPEKSVVWMSHTDYISEPPKGFEIIAKTDNCPCAAMQNVDRKLYAVQFHPEVTHSEYGNQMLRNFVFNVCGCTGDWKMDSFIDTTVEKLREKIGDKKVVLGLSGGVDSSVAAALLSRAVGKQLTCVFVDQGLMRKDEGDFVEQTFTSLFDMNFVRVNCGDHFLAMLKGVVDPEQKRKIIGTEFYKVFWDEVRKQAEDGFFAQGTIYPDRIESGKGKSKDKANTAVIKTHHNMVEKPSDIQFLGTIEPLKDLFKDEVRKVGEMLGIPHELVWRQPFPGPGLGVRIVGDITAEKIRILQNADFVLRDEMAKNGYEKNLSQFFCVYTGSKSVGVMGDHRTYENVIAIRAVTTDDFMTADWARIPYDILATVSNRITNEVDGVNRIVYDITSKPPGTVEWE
;
A
#
# COMPACT_ATOMS: atom_id res chain seq x y z
N MET A 1 7.69 14.98 20.95
CA MET A 1 7.16 14.89 19.57
C MET A 1 8.27 14.34 18.72
N ASN A 2 7.97 13.40 17.82
CA ASN A 2 8.99 12.84 16.92
C ASN A 2 9.49 13.90 15.93
N GLU A 3 10.72 13.76 15.49
CA GLU A 3 11.29 14.55 14.40
C GLU A 3 10.51 14.28 13.11
N LYS A 4 10.21 15.34 12.35
CA LYS A 4 9.35 15.22 11.16
C LYS A 4 10.00 15.85 9.93
N ILE A 5 9.90 15.15 8.79
CA ILE A 5 10.17 15.70 7.47
C ILE A 5 8.83 15.88 6.74
N LEU A 6 8.61 17.05 6.18
CA LEU A 6 7.47 17.32 5.31
C LEU A 6 7.82 16.89 3.87
N VAL A 7 6.97 16.09 3.25
CA VAL A 7 6.97 15.85 1.80
C VAL A 7 5.83 16.67 1.21
N LEU A 8 6.15 17.78 0.56
CA LEU A 8 5.17 18.67 -0.06
C LEU A 8 4.87 18.17 -1.47
N ASP A 9 3.61 17.72 -1.68
CA ASP A 9 3.19 17.01 -2.90
C ASP A 9 2.75 18.00 -3.99
N PHE A 10 3.52 18.05 -5.07
CA PHE A 10 3.23 18.83 -6.28
C PHE A 10 2.58 17.97 -7.39
N GLY A 11 1.99 16.83 -7.05
CA GLY A 11 1.30 15.94 -7.99
C GLY A 11 2.17 14.87 -8.64
N GLY A 12 3.40 14.69 -8.16
CA GLY A 12 4.31 13.65 -8.64
C GLY A 12 3.85 12.23 -8.28
N GLN A 13 4.27 11.25 -9.08
CA GLN A 13 3.91 9.84 -8.87
C GLN A 13 4.64 9.20 -7.67
N TYR A 14 5.77 9.76 -7.24
CA TYR A 14 6.67 9.17 -6.25
C TYR A 14 6.59 9.78 -4.86
N ASN A 15 5.57 10.61 -4.55
CA ASN A 15 5.41 11.27 -3.26
C ASN A 15 5.39 10.30 -2.07
N GLN A 16 4.64 9.19 -2.19
CA GLN A 16 4.60 8.14 -1.17
C GLN A 16 5.93 7.39 -1.05
N LEU A 17 6.64 7.21 -2.16
CA LEU A 17 7.94 6.55 -2.16
C LEU A 17 8.99 7.40 -1.43
N ILE A 18 9.01 8.72 -1.67
CA ILE A 18 9.88 9.66 -0.94
C ILE A 18 9.62 9.55 0.57
N ALA A 19 8.35 9.62 1.00
CA ALA A 19 8.01 9.51 2.40
C ALA A 19 8.43 8.15 3.01
N ARG A 20 8.24 7.05 2.28
CA ARG A 20 8.69 5.70 2.71
C ARG A 20 10.20 5.65 2.89
N ARG A 21 11.00 6.20 1.93
CA ARG A 21 12.46 6.26 2.07
C ARG A 21 12.90 7.01 3.33
N VAL A 22 12.27 8.14 3.62
CA VAL A 22 12.56 8.88 4.87
C VAL A 22 12.22 8.03 6.10
N ARG A 23 11.11 7.30 6.09
CA ARG A 23 10.71 6.43 7.20
C ARG A 23 11.58 5.19 7.35
N ASP A 24 12.16 4.69 6.26
CA ASP A 24 13.18 3.63 6.31
C ASP A 24 14.42 4.06 7.12
N PHE A 25 14.66 5.37 7.25
CA PHE A 25 15.72 5.94 8.12
C PHE A 25 15.26 6.18 9.57
N ASN A 26 14.10 5.65 9.96
CA ASN A 26 13.47 5.89 11.29
C ASN A 26 13.17 7.38 11.56
N VAL A 27 12.82 8.16 10.56
CA VAL A 27 12.35 9.54 10.69
C VAL A 27 10.92 9.63 10.15
N TYR A 28 10.02 10.23 10.95
CA TYR A 28 8.63 10.39 10.52
C TYR A 28 8.53 11.32 9.31
N ALA A 29 7.88 10.88 8.24
CA ALA A 29 7.57 11.70 7.07
C ALA A 29 6.06 11.89 6.95
N GLU A 30 5.64 13.12 6.71
CA GLU A 30 4.25 13.50 6.47
C GLU A 30 4.11 14.08 5.06
N ILE A 31 3.09 13.61 4.32
CA ILE A 31 2.78 14.13 2.99
C ILE A 31 1.64 15.13 3.12
N LEU A 32 1.85 16.36 2.66
CA LEU A 32 0.81 17.38 2.55
C LEU A 32 0.74 17.90 1.11
N PRO A 33 -0.46 18.28 0.62
CA PRO A 33 -0.59 18.87 -0.71
C PRO A 33 0.05 20.27 -0.75
N TYR A 34 0.53 20.69 -1.92
CA TYR A 34 1.11 22.01 -2.14
C TYR A 34 0.15 23.18 -1.83
N THR A 35 -1.15 22.91 -1.71
CA THR A 35 -2.17 23.88 -1.30
C THR A 35 -2.20 24.16 0.21
N THR A 36 -1.36 23.45 1.01
CA THR A 36 -1.26 23.68 2.45
C THR A 36 -0.65 25.05 2.71
N ASP A 37 -1.29 25.84 3.55
CA ASP A 37 -0.82 27.19 3.85
C ASP A 37 0.51 27.19 4.65
N LEU A 38 1.28 28.27 4.46
CA LEU A 38 2.63 28.40 5.03
C LEU A 38 2.62 28.45 6.56
N GLU A 39 1.59 29.03 7.18
CA GLU A 39 1.50 29.13 8.63
C GLU A 39 1.26 27.75 9.26
N THR A 40 0.45 26.92 8.62
CA THR A 40 0.29 25.52 9.02
C THR A 40 1.63 24.76 8.95
N ILE A 41 2.43 24.97 7.88
CA ILE A 41 3.74 24.32 7.75
C ILE A 41 4.69 24.81 8.88
N LYS A 42 4.76 26.09 9.14
CA LYS A 42 5.58 26.66 10.21
C LYS A 42 5.19 26.14 11.60
N ALA A 43 3.88 26.07 11.88
CA ALA A 43 3.36 25.61 13.16
C ALA A 43 3.67 24.15 13.49
N ASN A 44 3.88 23.31 12.47
CA ASN A 44 4.14 21.88 12.64
C ASN A 44 5.59 21.54 13.05
N GLY A 45 6.55 22.46 12.95
CA GLY A 45 7.92 22.28 13.42
C GLY A 45 8.71 21.19 12.69
N TYR A 46 8.61 21.15 11.37
CA TYR A 46 9.38 20.20 10.54
C TYR A 46 10.88 20.48 10.62
N LYS A 47 11.68 19.42 10.64
CA LYS A 47 13.15 19.46 10.59
C LYS A 47 13.68 19.69 9.18
N GLY A 48 12.90 19.32 8.15
CA GLY A 48 13.22 19.50 6.75
C GLY A 48 11.98 19.37 5.88
N ILE A 49 12.07 19.87 4.65
CA ILE A 49 11.00 19.80 3.65
C ILE A 49 11.56 19.21 2.37
N ILE A 50 10.81 18.31 1.75
CA ILE A 50 11.12 17.76 0.43
C ILE A 50 10.01 18.17 -0.53
N PHE A 51 10.34 18.91 -1.59
CA PHE A 51 9.44 19.19 -2.70
C PHE A 51 9.49 18.05 -3.69
N THR A 52 8.34 17.47 -4.01
CA THR A 52 8.26 16.31 -4.90
C THR A 52 8.43 16.70 -6.37
N GLY A 53 8.56 15.69 -7.23
CA GLY A 53 8.30 15.85 -8.66
C GLY A 53 6.87 16.28 -8.95
N GLY A 54 6.59 16.62 -10.20
CA GLY A 54 5.27 17.01 -10.70
C GLY A 54 5.12 16.71 -12.18
N PRO A 55 3.88 16.61 -12.71
CA PRO A 55 3.63 16.25 -14.10
C PRO A 55 3.79 17.41 -15.10
N ASN A 56 3.86 18.65 -14.62
CA ASN A 56 3.77 19.86 -15.43
C ASN A 56 5.11 20.60 -15.53
N SER A 57 5.23 21.56 -16.46
CA SER A 57 6.32 22.53 -16.49
C SER A 57 6.06 23.67 -15.50
N VAL A 58 7.12 24.22 -14.89
CA VAL A 58 7.00 25.40 -14.01
C VAL A 58 6.52 26.66 -14.72
N PHE A 59 6.49 26.66 -16.06
CA PHE A 59 6.00 27.79 -16.88
C PHE A 59 4.49 27.75 -17.08
N ASP A 60 3.84 26.63 -16.90
CA ASP A 60 2.42 26.50 -17.14
C ASP A 60 1.64 27.22 -16.05
N MET A 61 0.70 28.06 -16.42
CA MET A 61 -0.10 28.85 -15.46
C MET A 61 -0.94 27.97 -14.53
N GLU A 62 -1.26 26.75 -14.95
CA GLU A 62 -2.02 25.75 -14.16
C GLU A 62 -1.12 24.84 -13.33
N SER A 63 0.20 25.01 -13.41
CA SER A 63 1.14 24.21 -12.63
C SER A 63 1.06 24.49 -11.13
N PRO A 64 1.30 23.50 -10.28
CA PRO A 64 1.27 23.67 -8.84
C PRO A 64 2.44 24.52 -8.35
N HIS A 65 2.20 25.80 -8.11
CA HIS A 65 3.18 26.74 -7.53
C HIS A 65 3.00 26.85 -6.02
N TYR A 66 4.06 27.32 -5.35
CA TYR A 66 4.02 27.68 -3.94
C TYR A 66 4.58 29.10 -3.72
N SER A 67 4.25 29.69 -2.56
CA SER A 67 4.80 30.98 -2.19
C SER A 67 6.31 30.91 -1.95
N LYS A 68 7.06 31.87 -2.52
CA LYS A 68 8.52 31.88 -2.39
C LYS A 68 9.03 32.11 -0.96
N GLU A 69 8.17 32.64 -0.07
CA GLU A 69 8.50 32.82 1.34
C GLU A 69 8.82 31.49 2.04
N ILE A 70 8.43 30.34 1.51
CA ILE A 70 8.79 29.02 2.04
C ILE A 70 10.30 28.80 2.01
N LEU A 71 11.02 29.39 1.06
CA LEU A 71 12.47 29.29 0.96
C LEU A 71 13.21 30.04 2.09
N ASP A 72 12.53 30.93 2.81
CA ASP A 72 13.08 31.80 3.84
C ASP A 72 12.64 31.42 5.28
N ILE A 73 11.93 30.31 5.45
CA ILE A 73 11.47 29.90 6.78
C ILE A 73 12.57 29.30 7.67
N GLY A 74 13.80 29.17 7.17
CA GLY A 74 14.95 28.66 7.92
C GLY A 74 15.00 27.15 8.09
N VAL A 75 14.08 26.40 7.47
CA VAL A 75 14.05 24.94 7.46
C VAL A 75 14.76 24.44 6.20
N PRO A 76 15.64 23.40 6.29
CA PRO A 76 16.28 22.79 5.13
C PRO A 76 15.25 22.31 4.09
N ILE A 77 15.52 22.58 2.80
CA ILE A 77 14.63 22.17 1.71
C ILE A 77 15.44 21.38 0.67
N LEU A 78 14.88 20.24 0.22
CA LEU A 78 15.36 19.47 -0.93
C LEU A 78 14.28 19.48 -2.03
N GLY A 79 14.60 19.99 -3.21
CA GLY A 79 13.74 19.87 -4.39
C GLY A 79 14.13 18.68 -5.26
N ILE A 80 13.16 17.88 -5.67
CA ILE A 80 13.34 16.71 -6.54
C ILE A 80 12.60 16.95 -7.86
N CYS A 81 13.30 16.83 -9.00
CA CYS A 81 12.76 16.97 -10.36
C CYS A 81 11.97 18.28 -10.55
N TYR A 82 10.64 18.24 -10.61
CA TYR A 82 9.82 19.47 -10.63
C TYR A 82 10.12 20.39 -9.43
N GLY A 83 10.27 19.82 -8.23
CA GLY A 83 10.63 20.59 -7.03
C GLY A 83 11.99 21.29 -7.14
N CYS A 84 12.95 20.70 -7.86
CA CYS A 84 14.23 21.32 -8.18
C CYS A 84 14.04 22.57 -9.10
N GLN A 85 13.26 22.42 -10.16
CA GLN A 85 12.92 23.49 -11.07
C GLN A 85 12.12 24.60 -10.38
N LEU A 86 11.19 24.24 -9.50
CA LEU A 86 10.39 25.18 -8.72
C LEU A 86 11.25 26.02 -7.78
N ILE A 87 12.25 25.44 -7.11
CA ILE A 87 13.22 26.18 -6.29
C ILE A 87 14.00 27.17 -7.16
N ALA A 88 14.44 26.74 -8.34
CA ALA A 88 15.14 27.62 -9.26
C ALA A 88 14.26 28.78 -9.73
N TRP A 89 13.02 28.50 -10.12
CA TRP A 89 12.04 29.49 -10.57
C TRP A 89 11.71 30.50 -9.46
N MET A 90 11.43 30.04 -8.24
CA MET A 90 11.14 30.91 -7.09
C MET A 90 12.33 31.78 -6.68
N GLY A 91 13.56 31.32 -6.94
CA GLY A 91 14.80 32.03 -6.65
C GLY A 91 15.28 32.96 -7.77
N ASP A 92 14.44 33.25 -8.76
CA ASP A 92 14.74 34.07 -9.94
C ASP A 92 15.85 33.46 -10.84
N GLY A 93 16.02 32.13 -10.83
CA GLY A 93 16.79 31.36 -11.80
C GLY A 93 16.03 31.15 -13.10
N LYS A 94 16.65 30.52 -14.09
CA LYS A 94 16.01 30.22 -15.38
C LYS A 94 15.85 28.72 -15.57
N VAL A 95 14.64 28.33 -15.88
CA VAL A 95 14.29 26.99 -16.35
C VAL A 95 13.99 27.09 -17.84
N ALA A 96 14.35 26.11 -18.63
CA ALA A 96 14.13 26.09 -20.07
C ALA A 96 13.88 24.65 -20.53
N THR A 97 13.25 24.48 -21.67
CA THR A 97 13.12 23.17 -22.32
C THR A 97 14.49 22.72 -22.82
N ALA A 98 14.92 21.52 -22.45
CA ALA A 98 16.20 21.00 -22.80
C ALA A 98 16.28 20.70 -24.31
N PRO A 99 17.44 20.96 -24.96
CA PRO A 99 17.66 20.54 -26.35
C PRO A 99 17.55 19.02 -26.53
N VAL A 100 17.96 18.26 -25.50
CA VAL A 100 17.85 16.81 -25.41
C VAL A 100 17.24 16.46 -24.06
N SER A 101 16.07 15.83 -24.07
CA SER A 101 15.42 15.32 -22.85
C SER A 101 16.18 14.13 -22.28
N GLU A 102 16.13 13.94 -20.97
CA GLU A 102 16.76 12.79 -20.32
C GLU A 102 15.69 11.91 -19.66
N TYR A 103 15.60 10.65 -20.11
CA TYR A 103 14.73 9.64 -19.57
C TYR A 103 15.50 8.34 -19.34
N GLY A 104 15.36 7.77 -18.11
CA GLY A 104 16.00 6.51 -17.75
C GLY A 104 17.31 6.67 -16.98
N LYS A 105 18.20 5.69 -17.11
CA LYS A 105 19.48 5.63 -16.41
C LYS A 105 20.51 6.53 -17.08
N ILE A 106 21.00 7.52 -16.37
CA ILE A 106 21.99 8.51 -16.85
C ILE A 106 23.14 8.56 -15.84
N GLU A 107 24.38 8.71 -16.33
CA GLU A 107 25.56 8.93 -15.50
C GLU A 107 25.56 10.36 -14.97
N LEU A 108 25.64 10.50 -13.64
CA LEU A 108 25.80 11.76 -12.92
C LEU A 108 27.27 11.93 -12.55
N GLU A 109 27.83 13.12 -12.79
CA GLU A 109 29.18 13.51 -12.37
C GLU A 109 29.09 14.64 -11.35
N GLN A 110 29.66 14.43 -10.16
CA GLN A 110 29.77 15.47 -9.13
C GLN A 110 30.78 16.52 -9.59
N SER A 111 30.47 17.79 -9.37
CA SER A 111 31.32 18.93 -9.78
C SER A 111 31.86 19.74 -8.61
N LYS A 112 31.26 19.59 -7.42
CA LYS A 112 31.65 20.24 -6.16
C LYS A 112 31.22 19.42 -4.95
N ASP A 113 31.87 19.67 -3.80
CA ASP A 113 31.52 19.06 -2.54
C ASP A 113 30.12 19.46 -2.06
N SER A 114 29.44 18.51 -1.45
CA SER A 114 28.12 18.71 -0.85
C SER A 114 27.89 17.71 0.29
N LEU A 115 27.13 18.10 1.30
CA LEU A 115 26.65 17.18 2.33
C LEU A 115 25.78 16.04 1.74
N LEU A 116 25.19 16.22 0.55
CA LEU A 116 24.44 15.17 -0.12
C LEU A 116 25.32 14.02 -0.63
N TRP A 117 26.63 14.27 -0.86
CA TRP A 117 27.52 13.33 -1.50
C TRP A 117 28.32 12.45 -0.54
N GLU A 118 28.12 12.57 0.77
CA GLU A 118 28.83 11.72 1.72
C GLU A 118 28.58 10.24 1.45
N ASN A 119 29.65 9.47 1.23
CA ASN A 119 29.62 8.06 0.82
C ASN A 119 28.91 7.80 -0.53
N VAL A 120 28.89 8.78 -1.42
CA VAL A 120 28.43 8.66 -2.81
C VAL A 120 29.62 8.81 -3.74
N PRO A 121 29.90 7.89 -4.68
CA PRO A 121 31.00 8.02 -5.63
C PRO A 121 30.87 9.28 -6.51
N GLU A 122 32.01 9.82 -6.96
CA GLU A 122 32.07 10.99 -7.85
C GLU A 122 31.22 10.81 -9.12
N LYS A 123 31.17 9.56 -9.64
CA LYS A 123 30.29 9.15 -10.72
C LYS A 123 29.33 8.06 -10.26
N SER A 124 28.05 8.23 -10.58
CA SER A 124 27.01 7.27 -10.24
C SER A 124 25.85 7.32 -11.23
N VAL A 125 25.08 6.23 -11.33
CA VAL A 125 23.90 6.18 -12.19
C VAL A 125 22.68 6.69 -11.43
N VAL A 126 21.95 7.62 -12.05
CA VAL A 126 20.69 8.18 -11.53
C VAL A 126 19.57 8.01 -12.52
N TRP A 127 18.33 8.05 -12.03
CA TRP A 127 17.14 7.99 -12.86
C TRP A 127 16.67 9.39 -13.20
N MET A 128 16.75 9.75 -14.48
CA MET A 128 16.23 11.00 -15.03
C MET A 128 14.84 10.79 -15.64
N SER A 129 13.98 11.81 -15.54
CA SER A 129 12.66 11.83 -16.18
C SER A 129 12.22 13.28 -16.35
N HIS A 130 12.86 14.00 -17.30
CA HIS A 130 12.57 15.40 -17.51
C HIS A 130 12.78 15.87 -18.96
N THR A 131 11.99 16.87 -19.35
CA THR A 131 12.13 17.65 -20.58
C THR A 131 12.68 19.04 -20.29
N ASP A 132 12.28 19.65 -19.17
CA ASP A 132 12.76 20.94 -18.73
C ASP A 132 13.96 20.79 -17.78
N TYR A 133 14.88 21.74 -17.82
CA TYR A 133 16.10 21.77 -17.01
C TYR A 133 16.41 23.20 -16.53
N ILE A 134 17.26 23.32 -15.51
CA ILE A 134 17.74 24.61 -15.03
C ILE A 134 18.88 25.07 -15.93
N SER A 135 18.64 26.11 -16.73
CA SER A 135 19.63 26.71 -17.62
C SER A 135 20.54 27.72 -16.91
N GLU A 136 20.01 28.43 -15.91
CA GLU A 136 20.77 29.32 -15.04
C GLU A 136 20.31 29.14 -13.58
N PRO A 137 21.18 28.71 -12.66
CA PRO A 137 20.81 28.58 -11.25
C PRO A 137 20.55 29.96 -10.63
N PRO A 138 19.72 30.03 -9.56
CA PRO A 138 19.47 31.28 -8.85
C PRO A 138 20.76 31.87 -8.25
N LYS A 139 20.76 33.18 -8.04
CA LYS A 139 21.89 33.85 -7.38
C LYS A 139 22.19 33.24 -5.99
N GLY A 140 23.45 32.91 -5.76
CA GLY A 140 23.90 32.30 -4.51
C GLY A 140 23.78 30.78 -4.45
N PHE A 141 23.31 30.15 -5.53
CA PHE A 141 23.38 28.71 -5.68
C PHE A 141 24.66 28.29 -6.41
N GLU A 142 25.17 27.14 -6.04
CA GLU A 142 26.29 26.45 -6.70
C GLU A 142 25.78 25.18 -7.38
N ILE A 143 26.24 24.94 -8.60
CA ILE A 143 26.04 23.64 -9.28
C ILE A 143 26.98 22.63 -8.64
N ILE A 144 26.43 21.51 -8.16
CA ILE A 144 27.15 20.46 -7.44
C ILE A 144 27.21 19.14 -8.21
N ALA A 145 26.42 18.99 -9.28
CA ALA A 145 26.51 17.86 -10.21
C ALA A 145 25.92 18.21 -11.58
N LYS A 146 26.36 17.47 -12.59
CA LYS A 146 25.95 17.60 -14.00
C LYS A 146 25.80 16.22 -14.65
N THR A 147 25.13 16.19 -15.80
CA THR A 147 25.18 15.09 -16.78
C THR A 147 25.64 15.65 -18.12
N ASP A 148 25.73 14.82 -19.14
CA ASP A 148 26.13 15.27 -20.50
C ASP A 148 25.13 16.29 -21.10
N ASN A 149 23.82 16.17 -20.77
CA ASN A 149 22.77 17.02 -21.33
C ASN A 149 22.09 17.95 -20.29
N CYS A 150 22.37 17.76 -18.99
CA CYS A 150 21.84 18.60 -17.92
C CYS A 150 23.00 19.24 -17.12
N PRO A 151 23.40 20.47 -17.48
CA PRO A 151 24.53 21.17 -16.83
C PRO A 151 24.30 21.45 -15.34
N CYS A 152 23.03 21.53 -14.91
CA CYS A 152 22.62 21.74 -13.54
C CYS A 152 21.75 20.55 -13.09
N ALA A 153 22.34 19.36 -12.97
CA ALA A 153 21.65 18.17 -12.49
C ALA A 153 21.46 18.18 -10.97
N ALA A 154 22.28 18.95 -10.24
CA ALA A 154 22.08 19.25 -8.83
C ALA A 154 22.70 20.60 -8.46
N MET A 155 22.06 21.31 -7.54
CA MET A 155 22.53 22.59 -7.01
C MET A 155 22.27 22.73 -5.52
N GLN A 156 23.04 23.62 -4.87
CA GLN A 156 22.88 23.92 -3.44
C GLN A 156 23.06 25.40 -3.14
N ASN A 157 22.42 25.86 -2.06
CA ASN A 157 22.75 27.08 -1.32
C ASN A 157 22.92 26.70 0.15
N VAL A 158 24.16 26.52 0.58
CA VAL A 158 24.50 26.00 1.90
C VAL A 158 24.04 26.97 3.01
N ASP A 159 24.20 28.28 2.81
CA ASP A 159 23.82 29.29 3.80
C ASP A 159 22.31 29.27 4.10
N ARG A 160 21.49 29.04 3.08
CA ARG A 160 20.04 28.94 3.20
C ARG A 160 19.55 27.50 3.41
N LYS A 161 20.45 26.51 3.42
CA LYS A 161 20.15 25.07 3.48
C LYS A 161 19.17 24.60 2.40
N LEU A 162 19.31 25.12 1.20
CA LEU A 162 18.51 24.77 0.04
C LEU A 162 19.31 23.84 -0.87
N TYR A 163 18.74 22.70 -1.20
CA TYR A 163 19.32 21.67 -2.06
C TYR A 163 18.31 21.29 -3.13
N ALA A 164 18.80 20.95 -4.31
CA ALA A 164 17.92 20.57 -5.39
C ALA A 164 18.61 19.57 -6.33
N VAL A 165 17.87 18.55 -6.76
CA VAL A 165 18.31 17.50 -7.68
C VAL A 165 17.30 17.31 -8.80
N GLN A 166 17.74 17.24 -10.05
CA GLN A 166 16.87 17.06 -11.21
C GLN A 166 16.41 15.61 -11.38
N PHE A 167 17.20 14.67 -10.88
CA PHE A 167 16.91 13.23 -10.91
C PHE A 167 16.03 12.79 -9.74
N HIS A 168 15.62 11.51 -9.78
CA HIS A 168 14.80 10.88 -8.77
C HIS A 168 15.64 9.98 -7.83
N PRO A 169 16.10 10.47 -6.68
CA PRO A 169 16.88 9.67 -5.73
C PRO A 169 16.04 8.60 -5.02
N GLU A 170 14.73 8.73 -4.99
CA GLU A 170 13.81 7.83 -4.29
C GLU A 170 13.61 6.49 -4.98
N VAL A 171 13.85 6.41 -6.30
CA VAL A 171 13.63 5.18 -7.07
C VAL A 171 14.85 4.26 -7.03
N THR A 172 14.62 2.94 -7.14
CA THR A 172 15.66 1.90 -7.05
C THR A 172 16.69 1.97 -8.19
N HIS A 173 16.37 2.64 -9.29
CA HIS A 173 17.26 2.80 -10.44
C HIS A 173 18.33 3.88 -10.22
N SER A 174 18.21 4.72 -9.21
CA SER A 174 19.26 5.63 -8.74
C SER A 174 20.13 4.88 -7.73
N GLU A 175 21.33 4.46 -8.15
CA GLU A 175 22.18 3.51 -7.40
C GLU A 175 22.48 3.97 -5.96
N TYR A 176 22.75 5.27 -5.77
CA TYR A 176 23.05 5.87 -4.46
C TYR A 176 21.95 6.83 -3.99
N GLY A 177 20.77 6.78 -4.58
CA GLY A 177 19.67 7.69 -4.28
C GLY A 177 19.25 7.64 -2.79
N ASN A 178 19.16 6.44 -2.22
CA ASN A 178 18.90 6.27 -0.79
C ASN A 178 19.97 6.91 0.10
N GLN A 179 21.27 6.83 -0.29
CA GLN A 179 22.34 7.48 0.47
C GLN A 179 22.21 9.00 0.41
N MET A 180 21.88 9.56 -0.75
CA MET A 180 21.65 11.00 -0.92
C MET A 180 20.48 11.50 -0.06
N LEU A 181 19.35 10.79 -0.06
CA LEU A 181 18.20 11.10 0.80
C LEU A 181 18.56 10.98 2.29
N ARG A 182 19.29 9.94 2.65
CA ARG A 182 19.79 9.75 4.00
C ARG A 182 20.69 10.91 4.45
N ASN A 183 21.59 11.36 3.59
CA ASN A 183 22.46 12.49 3.85
C ASN A 183 21.68 13.80 4.03
N PHE A 184 20.64 14.03 3.22
CA PHE A 184 19.76 15.17 3.44
C PHE A 184 19.08 15.10 4.82
N VAL A 185 18.51 13.96 5.18
CA VAL A 185 17.77 13.78 6.45
C VAL A 185 18.67 13.93 7.67
N PHE A 186 19.86 13.33 7.66
CA PHE A 186 20.75 13.32 8.83
C PHE A 186 21.75 14.48 8.84
N ASN A 187 22.45 14.71 7.72
CA ASN A 187 23.56 15.67 7.70
C ASN A 187 23.05 17.11 7.50
N VAL A 188 21.98 17.30 6.71
CA VAL A 188 21.44 18.64 6.45
C VAL A 188 20.34 19.01 7.44
N CYS A 189 19.37 18.10 7.67
CA CYS A 189 18.25 18.36 8.58
C CYS A 189 18.58 18.09 10.04
N GLY A 190 19.65 17.34 10.34
CA GLY A 190 20.08 17.01 11.70
C GLY A 190 19.09 16.11 12.44
N CYS A 191 18.39 15.23 11.74
CA CYS A 191 17.53 14.24 12.37
C CYS A 191 18.38 13.16 13.06
N THR A 192 17.80 12.49 14.07
CA THR A 192 18.48 11.44 14.86
C THR A 192 17.88 10.04 14.65
N GLY A 193 16.68 9.97 14.05
CA GLY A 193 16.00 8.69 13.80
C GLY A 193 15.22 8.17 14.99
N ASP A 194 14.24 8.94 15.46
CA ASP A 194 13.41 8.64 16.63
C ASP A 194 12.06 7.96 16.32
N TRP A 195 11.74 7.74 15.04
CA TRP A 195 10.54 7.04 14.61
C TRP A 195 10.73 5.52 14.71
N LYS A 196 10.43 4.94 15.87
CA LYS A 196 10.58 3.52 16.17
C LYS A 196 9.24 2.88 16.45
N MET A 197 9.03 1.65 15.97
CA MET A 197 7.74 0.97 16.08
C MET A 197 7.38 0.55 17.50
N ASP A 198 8.36 0.23 18.36
CA ASP A 198 8.15 0.00 19.79
C ASP A 198 7.57 1.24 20.48
N SER A 199 8.21 2.38 20.31
CA SER A 199 7.75 3.67 20.85
C SER A 199 6.38 4.06 20.27
N PHE A 200 6.12 3.75 19.00
CA PHE A 200 4.81 3.94 18.37
C PHE A 200 3.73 3.12 19.07
N ILE A 201 3.98 1.82 19.34
CA ILE A 201 3.03 0.93 20.01
C ILE A 201 2.65 1.51 21.37
N ASP A 202 3.62 1.82 22.22
CA ASP A 202 3.37 2.28 23.58
C ASP A 202 2.63 3.61 23.59
N THR A 203 3.11 4.59 22.80
CA THR A 203 2.45 5.89 22.67
C THR A 203 1.02 5.78 22.12
N THR A 204 0.79 4.87 21.17
CA THR A 204 -0.55 4.66 20.57
C THR A 204 -1.48 4.02 21.58
N VAL A 205 -1.02 3.01 22.31
CA VAL A 205 -1.81 2.34 23.37
C VAL A 205 -2.21 3.35 24.45
N GLU A 206 -1.32 4.22 24.90
CA GLU A 206 -1.64 5.27 25.88
C GLU A 206 -2.70 6.23 25.36
N LYS A 207 -2.52 6.77 24.16
CA LYS A 207 -3.50 7.66 23.51
C LYS A 207 -4.86 7.01 23.31
N LEU A 208 -4.89 5.72 22.97
CA LEU A 208 -6.12 4.96 22.82
C LEU A 208 -6.84 4.81 24.16
N ARG A 209 -6.13 4.48 25.25
CA ARG A 209 -6.69 4.39 26.60
C ARG A 209 -7.30 5.71 27.05
N GLU A 210 -6.55 6.81 26.87
CA GLU A 210 -7.01 8.15 27.23
C GLU A 210 -8.27 8.54 26.41
N LYS A 211 -8.29 8.31 25.10
CA LYS A 211 -9.40 8.67 24.22
C LYS A 211 -10.65 7.84 24.47
N ILE A 212 -10.49 6.54 24.71
CA ILE A 212 -11.60 5.59 24.85
C ILE A 212 -12.18 5.65 26.27
N GLY A 213 -11.34 5.77 27.30
CA GLY A 213 -11.76 5.74 28.69
C GLY A 213 -12.49 4.44 29.03
N ASP A 214 -13.72 4.57 29.55
CA ASP A 214 -14.60 3.47 29.93
C ASP A 214 -15.55 2.99 28.81
N LYS A 215 -15.45 3.54 27.61
CA LYS A 215 -16.37 3.29 26.52
C LYS A 215 -16.05 2.01 25.76
N LYS A 216 -17.06 1.45 25.10
CA LYS A 216 -16.91 0.29 24.20
C LYS A 216 -16.31 0.68 22.86
N VAL A 217 -15.66 -0.27 22.22
CA VAL A 217 -15.13 -0.13 20.86
C VAL A 217 -15.58 -1.32 20.04
N VAL A 218 -16.09 -1.07 18.84
CA VAL A 218 -16.41 -2.13 17.87
C VAL A 218 -15.48 -1.99 16.66
N LEU A 219 -14.86 -3.09 16.27
CA LEU A 219 -13.97 -3.18 15.11
C LEU A 219 -14.44 -4.28 14.14
N GLY A 220 -14.53 -3.96 12.85
CA GLY A 220 -14.66 -4.98 11.81
C GLY A 220 -13.34 -5.70 11.58
N LEU A 221 -13.31 -6.99 11.85
CA LEU A 221 -12.15 -7.83 11.63
C LEU A 221 -12.31 -8.60 10.31
N SER A 222 -11.62 -8.16 9.26
CA SER A 222 -11.69 -8.82 7.94
C SER A 222 -10.74 -10.02 7.80
N GLY A 223 -9.92 -10.30 8.81
CA GLY A 223 -8.81 -11.24 8.73
C GLY A 223 -7.60 -10.70 7.91
N GLY A 224 -7.67 -9.50 7.36
CA GLY A 224 -6.54 -8.81 6.75
C GLY A 224 -5.56 -8.26 7.80
N VAL A 225 -4.29 -8.04 7.42
CA VAL A 225 -3.25 -7.61 8.37
C VAL A 225 -3.62 -6.30 9.08
N ASP A 226 -4.23 -5.33 8.39
CA ASP A 226 -4.53 -4.01 8.97
C ASP A 226 -5.58 -4.10 10.08
N SER A 227 -6.70 -4.77 9.82
CA SER A 227 -7.72 -5.00 10.86
C SER A 227 -7.18 -5.86 12.00
N SER A 228 -6.29 -6.80 11.73
CA SER A 228 -5.64 -7.66 12.72
C SER A 228 -4.72 -6.86 13.65
N VAL A 229 -3.89 -5.98 13.10
CA VAL A 229 -2.98 -5.15 13.89
C VAL A 229 -3.77 -4.08 14.67
N ALA A 230 -4.82 -3.50 14.09
CA ALA A 230 -5.72 -2.61 14.80
C ALA A 230 -6.40 -3.30 15.99
N ALA A 231 -6.87 -4.55 15.82
CA ALA A 231 -7.45 -5.37 16.89
C ALA A 231 -6.44 -5.61 18.03
N ALA A 232 -5.21 -5.98 17.69
CA ALA A 232 -4.16 -6.24 18.68
C ALA A 232 -3.78 -4.98 19.49
N LEU A 233 -3.64 -3.83 18.84
CA LEU A 233 -3.39 -2.53 19.52
C LEU A 233 -4.55 -2.15 20.45
N LEU A 234 -5.77 -2.27 19.98
CA LEU A 234 -6.97 -1.96 20.76
C LEU A 234 -7.15 -2.93 21.93
N SER A 235 -6.93 -4.23 21.71
CA SER A 235 -6.97 -5.22 22.79
C SER A 235 -5.94 -4.89 23.89
N ARG A 236 -4.70 -4.53 23.51
CA ARG A 236 -3.66 -4.11 24.47
C ARG A 236 -4.03 -2.80 25.20
N ALA A 237 -4.80 -1.93 24.55
CA ALA A 237 -5.22 -0.67 25.15
C ALA A 237 -6.39 -0.83 26.12
N VAL A 238 -7.46 -1.54 25.72
CA VAL A 238 -8.75 -1.52 26.43
C VAL A 238 -9.36 -2.91 26.72
N GLY A 239 -8.67 -3.99 26.34
CA GLY A 239 -9.09 -5.35 26.68
C GLY A 239 -10.53 -5.66 26.22
N LYS A 240 -11.35 -6.19 27.15
CA LYS A 240 -12.74 -6.59 26.91
C LYS A 240 -13.71 -5.46 26.55
N GLN A 241 -13.29 -4.19 26.56
CA GLN A 241 -14.10 -3.11 25.99
C GLN A 241 -14.14 -3.19 24.45
N LEU A 242 -13.18 -3.91 23.84
CA LEU A 242 -13.13 -4.18 22.40
C LEU A 242 -14.02 -5.37 22.04
N THR A 243 -14.89 -5.18 21.06
CA THR A 243 -15.62 -6.24 20.36
C THR A 243 -15.19 -6.26 18.90
N CYS A 244 -14.61 -7.38 18.45
CA CYS A 244 -14.27 -7.62 17.05
C CYS A 244 -15.38 -8.43 16.37
N VAL A 245 -15.94 -7.89 15.29
CA VAL A 245 -16.96 -8.54 14.47
C VAL A 245 -16.32 -9.10 13.21
N PHE A 246 -16.36 -10.41 13.07
CA PHE A 246 -15.86 -11.15 11.91
C PHE A 246 -17.04 -11.75 11.14
N VAL A 247 -17.24 -11.33 9.90
CA VAL A 247 -18.30 -11.85 9.02
C VAL A 247 -17.72 -12.95 8.13
N ASP A 248 -18.18 -14.18 8.38
CA ASP A 248 -17.83 -15.34 7.55
C ASP A 248 -18.93 -15.55 6.51
N GLN A 249 -18.64 -15.09 5.31
CA GLN A 249 -19.55 -15.14 4.15
C GLN A 249 -19.52 -16.49 3.41
N GLY A 250 -18.74 -17.48 3.90
CA GLY A 250 -18.58 -18.78 3.25
C GLY A 250 -17.71 -18.78 1.97
N LEU A 251 -17.16 -17.62 1.60
CA LEU A 251 -16.27 -17.44 0.44
C LEU A 251 -14.80 -17.28 0.85
N MET A 252 -14.47 -17.68 2.07
CA MET A 252 -13.12 -17.65 2.62
C MET A 252 -12.30 -18.86 2.13
N ARG A 253 -10.98 -18.80 2.32
CA ARG A 253 -10.12 -19.98 2.12
C ARG A 253 -10.52 -21.10 3.07
N LYS A 254 -10.07 -22.32 2.78
CA LYS A 254 -10.31 -23.48 3.65
C LYS A 254 -9.83 -23.19 5.07
N ASP A 255 -10.69 -23.45 6.05
CA ASP A 255 -10.46 -23.34 7.49
C ASP A 255 -10.02 -21.93 7.97
N GLU A 256 -10.11 -20.89 7.10
CA GLU A 256 -9.62 -19.54 7.41
C GLU A 256 -10.43 -18.89 8.54
N GLY A 257 -11.75 -19.06 8.57
CA GLY A 257 -12.59 -18.49 9.63
C GLY A 257 -12.24 -19.08 11.00
N ASP A 258 -12.03 -20.39 11.07
CA ASP A 258 -11.65 -21.09 12.30
C ASP A 258 -10.26 -20.66 12.78
N PHE A 259 -9.31 -20.55 11.86
CA PHE A 259 -7.96 -20.08 12.15
C PHE A 259 -7.95 -18.65 12.72
N VAL A 260 -8.71 -17.74 12.12
CA VAL A 260 -8.83 -16.35 12.61
C VAL A 260 -9.45 -16.34 14.00
N GLU A 261 -10.59 -17.01 14.21
CA GLU A 261 -11.26 -17.07 15.49
C GLU A 261 -10.35 -17.64 16.59
N GLN A 262 -9.73 -18.79 16.34
CA GLN A 262 -8.81 -19.43 17.28
C GLN A 262 -7.62 -18.52 17.62
N THR A 263 -7.02 -17.89 16.63
CA THR A 263 -5.86 -17.01 16.83
C THR A 263 -6.23 -15.83 17.73
N PHE A 264 -7.31 -15.13 17.40
CA PHE A 264 -7.64 -13.90 18.13
C PHE A 264 -8.20 -14.16 19.53
N THR A 265 -8.96 -15.24 19.71
CA THR A 265 -9.50 -15.58 21.04
C THR A 265 -8.44 -16.17 21.98
N SER A 266 -7.36 -16.77 21.44
CA SER A 266 -6.28 -17.33 22.25
C SER A 266 -5.19 -16.31 22.61
N LEU A 267 -4.91 -15.34 21.73
CA LEU A 267 -3.77 -14.42 21.92
C LEU A 267 -4.17 -13.07 22.53
N PHE A 268 -5.42 -12.65 22.39
CA PHE A 268 -5.83 -11.29 22.75
C PHE A 268 -7.04 -11.25 23.68
N ASP A 269 -6.98 -10.36 24.68
CA ASP A 269 -8.08 -10.13 25.61
C ASP A 269 -9.12 -9.20 24.98
N MET A 270 -10.10 -9.76 24.26
CA MET A 270 -11.19 -9.02 23.61
C MET A 270 -12.45 -9.88 23.49
N ASN A 271 -13.56 -9.29 23.08
CA ASN A 271 -14.74 -10.03 22.67
C ASN A 271 -14.66 -10.31 21.17
N PHE A 272 -14.92 -11.55 20.77
CA PHE A 272 -14.94 -11.96 19.37
C PHE A 272 -16.33 -12.44 18.99
N VAL A 273 -16.89 -11.88 17.93
CA VAL A 273 -18.20 -12.26 17.39
C VAL A 273 -18.02 -12.70 15.94
N ARG A 274 -18.20 -14.02 15.69
CA ARG A 274 -18.24 -14.56 14.33
C ARG A 274 -19.68 -14.67 13.85
N VAL A 275 -19.96 -14.06 12.72
CA VAL A 275 -21.27 -14.13 12.06
C VAL A 275 -21.14 -15.08 10.87
N ASN A 276 -21.58 -16.33 11.06
CA ASN A 276 -21.59 -17.35 10.00
C ASN A 276 -22.82 -17.15 9.11
N CYS A 277 -22.62 -16.70 7.88
CA CYS A 277 -23.71 -16.38 6.93
C CYS A 277 -23.47 -16.94 5.51
N GLY A 278 -22.66 -18.00 5.37
CA GLY A 278 -22.33 -18.62 4.08
C GLY A 278 -23.55 -19.06 3.27
N ASP A 279 -24.54 -19.69 3.89
CA ASP A 279 -25.78 -20.12 3.22
C ASP A 279 -26.57 -18.94 2.69
N HIS A 280 -26.61 -17.82 3.41
CA HIS A 280 -27.27 -16.59 2.97
C HIS A 280 -26.60 -16.04 1.70
N PHE A 281 -25.26 -15.93 1.69
CA PHE A 281 -24.52 -15.45 0.52
C PHE A 281 -24.67 -16.39 -0.68
N LEU A 282 -24.65 -17.71 -0.46
CA LEU A 282 -24.89 -18.70 -1.52
C LEU A 282 -26.29 -18.54 -2.14
N ALA A 283 -27.31 -18.31 -1.31
CA ALA A 283 -28.66 -18.08 -1.80
C ALA A 283 -28.77 -16.81 -2.66
N MET A 284 -28.10 -15.72 -2.26
CA MET A 284 -28.08 -14.46 -2.99
C MET A 284 -27.30 -14.54 -4.31
N LEU A 285 -26.27 -15.40 -4.38
CA LEU A 285 -25.40 -15.58 -5.55
C LEU A 285 -25.90 -16.66 -6.53
N LYS A 286 -27.00 -17.33 -6.21
CA LYS A 286 -27.53 -18.43 -7.04
C LYS A 286 -27.87 -17.96 -8.45
N GLY A 287 -27.18 -18.54 -9.45
CA GLY A 287 -27.36 -18.22 -10.87
C GLY A 287 -26.76 -16.89 -11.32
N VAL A 288 -26.02 -16.20 -10.46
CA VAL A 288 -25.30 -14.97 -10.81
C VAL A 288 -23.96 -15.34 -11.45
N VAL A 289 -23.77 -14.97 -12.72
CA VAL A 289 -22.57 -15.28 -13.51
C VAL A 289 -21.73 -14.05 -13.84
N ASP A 290 -22.31 -12.86 -13.82
CA ASP A 290 -21.62 -11.61 -14.13
C ASP A 290 -20.71 -11.18 -12.97
N PRO A 291 -19.40 -10.93 -13.20
CA PRO A 291 -18.45 -10.59 -12.14
C PRO A 291 -18.80 -9.32 -11.35
N GLU A 292 -19.29 -8.29 -12.03
CA GLU A 292 -19.64 -7.03 -11.35
C GLU A 292 -20.89 -7.18 -10.48
N GLN A 293 -21.86 -7.98 -10.93
CA GLN A 293 -23.03 -8.31 -10.11
C GLN A 293 -22.63 -9.13 -8.88
N LYS A 294 -21.73 -10.13 -9.03
CA LYS A 294 -21.17 -10.87 -7.89
C LYS A 294 -20.55 -9.93 -6.87
N ARG A 295 -19.63 -9.06 -7.30
CA ARG A 295 -18.96 -8.07 -6.43
C ARG A 295 -19.96 -7.17 -5.71
N LYS A 296 -20.97 -6.67 -6.43
CA LYS A 296 -22.00 -5.80 -5.88
C LYS A 296 -22.86 -6.50 -4.84
N ILE A 297 -23.32 -7.72 -5.13
CA ILE A 297 -24.14 -8.52 -4.18
C ILE A 297 -23.31 -8.81 -2.93
N ILE A 298 -22.11 -9.36 -3.08
CA ILE A 298 -21.25 -9.72 -1.95
C ILE A 298 -20.96 -8.48 -1.09
N GLY A 299 -20.57 -7.37 -1.71
CA GLY A 299 -20.29 -6.13 -1.00
C GLY A 299 -21.50 -5.58 -0.25
N THR A 300 -22.67 -5.50 -0.92
CA THR A 300 -23.89 -4.96 -0.31
C THR A 300 -24.37 -5.83 0.86
N GLU A 301 -24.40 -7.15 0.69
CA GLU A 301 -24.86 -8.07 1.75
C GLU A 301 -23.86 -8.12 2.92
N PHE A 302 -22.55 -8.06 2.62
CA PHE A 302 -21.54 -7.96 3.67
C PHE A 302 -21.77 -6.74 4.56
N TYR A 303 -22.05 -5.57 3.97
CA TYR A 303 -22.35 -4.35 4.72
C TYR A 303 -23.59 -4.49 5.58
N LYS A 304 -24.66 -5.07 5.06
CA LYS A 304 -25.89 -5.28 5.84
C LYS A 304 -25.65 -6.16 7.06
N VAL A 305 -25.07 -7.34 6.83
CA VAL A 305 -24.77 -8.31 7.90
C VAL A 305 -23.85 -7.70 8.95
N PHE A 306 -22.80 -7.01 8.50
CA PHE A 306 -21.85 -6.35 9.39
C PHE A 306 -22.52 -5.28 10.24
N TRP A 307 -23.27 -4.37 9.65
CA TRP A 307 -23.92 -3.28 10.39
C TRP A 307 -25.06 -3.77 11.29
N ASP A 308 -25.76 -4.83 10.90
CA ASP A 308 -26.78 -5.44 11.76
C ASP A 308 -26.16 -6.03 13.03
N GLU A 309 -24.95 -6.59 12.94
CA GLU A 309 -24.23 -7.06 14.12
C GLU A 309 -23.64 -5.90 14.93
N VAL A 310 -23.07 -4.90 14.28
CA VAL A 310 -22.53 -3.71 14.94
C VAL A 310 -23.61 -2.98 15.75
N ARG A 311 -24.86 -2.89 15.24
CA ARG A 311 -25.99 -2.29 16.00
C ARG A 311 -26.23 -2.98 17.34
N LYS A 312 -26.04 -4.29 17.40
CA LYS A 312 -26.23 -5.05 18.66
C LYS A 312 -25.12 -4.80 19.68
N GLN A 313 -23.91 -4.41 19.20
CA GLN A 313 -22.71 -4.33 20.02
C GLN A 313 -22.33 -2.88 20.40
N ALA A 314 -22.82 -1.87 19.71
CA ALA A 314 -22.22 -0.53 19.63
C ALA A 314 -23.01 0.60 20.29
N GLU A 315 -23.95 0.33 21.21
CA GLU A 315 -24.63 1.42 21.93
C GLU A 315 -23.59 2.26 22.71
N ASP A 316 -23.53 3.57 22.42
CA ASP A 316 -22.67 4.57 23.09
C ASP A 316 -21.15 4.27 23.05
N GLY A 317 -20.66 3.67 21.98
CA GLY A 317 -19.24 3.32 21.82
C GLY A 317 -18.54 4.02 20.66
N PHE A 318 -17.28 3.66 20.45
CA PHE A 318 -16.47 4.06 19.30
C PHE A 318 -16.50 3.00 18.20
N PHE A 319 -16.44 3.45 16.95
CA PHE A 319 -16.19 2.58 15.80
C PHE A 319 -14.70 2.62 15.42
N ALA A 320 -14.06 1.47 15.30
CA ALA A 320 -12.67 1.38 14.92
C ALA A 320 -12.48 0.86 13.49
N GLN A 321 -11.48 1.37 12.80
CA GLN A 321 -11.12 0.99 11.43
C GLN A 321 -9.62 0.77 11.30
N GLY A 322 -9.23 -0.18 10.44
CA GLY A 322 -7.84 -0.45 10.08
C GLY A 322 -7.30 0.46 8.98
N THR A 323 -7.72 1.71 8.91
CA THR A 323 -7.23 2.72 7.96
C THR A 323 -5.74 2.91 8.12
N ILE A 324 -4.97 2.87 7.03
CA ILE A 324 -3.52 3.11 7.00
C ILE A 324 -3.18 4.43 6.30
N TYR A 325 -1.92 4.84 6.37
CA TYR A 325 -1.48 6.16 5.87
C TYR A 325 -1.78 6.40 4.38
N PRO A 326 -1.55 5.45 3.45
CA PRO A 326 -1.95 5.60 2.04
C PRO A 326 -3.45 5.87 1.84
N ASP A 327 -4.32 5.16 2.57
CA ASP A 327 -5.78 5.35 2.47
C ASP A 327 -6.19 6.78 2.85
N ARG A 328 -5.53 7.36 3.86
CA ARG A 328 -5.77 8.74 4.31
C ARG A 328 -5.39 9.78 3.25
N ILE A 329 -4.24 9.57 2.57
CA ILE A 329 -3.78 10.49 1.51
C ILE A 329 -4.72 10.43 0.30
N GLU A 330 -5.12 9.23 -0.12
CA GLU A 330 -6.02 9.04 -1.25
C GLU A 330 -7.41 9.66 -0.98
N SER A 331 -7.93 9.51 0.24
CA SER A 331 -9.21 10.12 0.68
C SER A 331 -9.15 11.66 0.69
N GLY A 332 -8.01 12.26 1.01
CA GLY A 332 -7.78 13.71 0.98
C GLY A 332 -7.83 14.31 -0.42
N LYS A 333 -7.34 13.59 -1.43
CA LYS A 333 -7.36 14.02 -2.84
C LYS A 333 -8.78 14.10 -3.44
N GLY A 334 -9.75 13.35 -2.91
CA GLY A 334 -11.15 13.36 -3.37
C GLY A 334 -11.97 14.62 -3.01
N LYS A 335 -11.42 15.53 -2.20
CA LYS A 335 -12.09 16.78 -1.79
C LYS A 335 -11.70 18.00 -2.62
N SER A 336 -10.72 17.94 -3.52
CA SER A 336 -10.44 19.01 -4.45
C SER A 336 -11.44 18.97 -5.61
N LYS A 337 -11.94 20.16 -6.01
CA LYS A 337 -13.02 20.34 -6.98
C LYS A 337 -12.65 20.02 -8.44
N ASP A 338 -11.45 19.56 -8.71
CA ASP A 338 -10.99 19.25 -10.08
C ASP A 338 -11.27 17.79 -10.44
N LYS A 339 -12.55 17.51 -10.71
CA LYS A 339 -13.00 16.29 -11.40
C LYS A 339 -12.80 16.46 -12.92
N ALA A 340 -11.59 16.45 -13.40
CA ALA A 340 -11.31 16.27 -14.82
C ALA A 340 -10.27 15.15 -14.99
N ASN A 341 -10.75 14.01 -15.52
CA ASN A 341 -9.95 12.97 -16.19
C ASN A 341 -8.97 12.11 -15.36
N THR A 342 -9.37 11.63 -14.19
CA THR A 342 -8.76 10.40 -13.69
C THR A 342 -9.86 9.35 -13.57
N ALA A 343 -9.78 8.30 -14.39
CA ALA A 343 -10.64 7.14 -14.25
C ALA A 343 -10.48 6.59 -12.83
N VAL A 344 -11.55 6.60 -12.05
CA VAL A 344 -11.59 6.04 -10.69
C VAL A 344 -11.45 4.53 -10.81
N ILE A 345 -10.20 4.02 -10.73
CA ILE A 345 -9.87 2.59 -10.88
C ILE A 345 -9.90 1.85 -9.55
N LYS A 346 -10.11 2.51 -8.41
CA LYS A 346 -10.20 1.84 -7.10
C LYS A 346 -11.40 2.32 -6.30
N THR A 347 -12.40 1.47 -6.18
CA THR A 347 -13.36 1.50 -5.08
C THR A 347 -12.59 1.14 -3.79
N HIS A 348 -12.35 2.12 -2.93
CA HIS A 348 -11.62 1.91 -1.66
C HIS A 348 -12.41 0.96 -0.76
N HIS A 349 -11.84 -0.20 -0.48
CA HIS A 349 -12.43 -1.22 0.40
C HIS A 349 -12.58 -0.77 1.88
N ASN A 350 -12.05 0.38 2.25
CA ASN A 350 -12.07 0.90 3.64
C ASN A 350 -13.04 2.08 3.88
N MET A 351 -13.77 2.55 2.87
CA MET A 351 -14.82 3.55 3.10
C MET A 351 -16.18 2.86 3.29
N VAL A 352 -16.35 2.27 4.46
CA VAL A 352 -17.66 1.81 4.92
C VAL A 352 -18.48 3.05 5.23
N GLU A 353 -19.42 3.44 4.34
CA GLU A 353 -20.39 4.48 4.67
C GLU A 353 -21.19 4.04 5.89
N LYS A 354 -21.01 4.76 6.97
CA LYS A 354 -21.71 4.53 8.21
C LYS A 354 -23.21 4.79 8.01
N PRO A 355 -24.10 3.85 8.37
CA PRO A 355 -25.53 4.11 8.38
C PRO A 355 -25.87 5.33 9.25
N SER A 356 -26.76 6.19 8.79
CA SER A 356 -27.13 7.42 9.48
C SER A 356 -27.88 7.20 10.79
N ASP A 357 -28.43 6.02 10.98
CA ASP A 357 -29.20 5.58 12.16
C ASP A 357 -28.32 5.06 13.31
N ILE A 358 -27.01 4.84 13.08
CA ILE A 358 -26.07 4.41 14.12
C ILE A 358 -25.23 5.61 14.58
N GLN A 359 -25.35 5.96 15.85
CA GLN A 359 -24.55 7.02 16.48
C GLN A 359 -23.37 6.41 17.24
N PHE A 360 -22.16 6.83 16.88
CA PHE A 360 -20.93 6.54 17.60
C PHE A 360 -20.38 7.82 18.20
N LEU A 361 -19.66 7.69 19.31
CA LEU A 361 -18.90 8.81 19.90
C LEU A 361 -17.81 9.34 18.97
N GLY A 362 -17.36 8.52 18.03
CA GLY A 362 -16.36 8.89 17.03
C GLY A 362 -15.72 7.67 16.38
N THR A 363 -14.78 7.94 15.45
CA THR A 363 -13.99 6.91 14.80
C THR A 363 -12.59 6.85 15.41
N ILE A 364 -12.06 5.62 15.53
CA ILE A 364 -10.71 5.30 16.00
C ILE A 364 -9.96 4.62 14.87
N GLU A 365 -8.82 5.19 14.49
CA GLU A 365 -7.96 4.70 13.41
C GLU A 365 -6.52 4.57 13.92
N PRO A 366 -6.19 3.45 14.60
CA PRO A 366 -4.90 3.29 15.27
C PRO A 366 -3.71 3.31 14.31
N LEU A 367 -3.92 2.96 13.04
CA LEU A 367 -2.88 2.73 12.03
C LEU A 367 -2.78 3.86 10.99
N LYS A 368 -3.59 4.92 11.13
CA LYS A 368 -3.71 5.99 10.11
C LYS A 368 -2.40 6.70 9.74
N ASP A 369 -1.39 6.57 10.58
CA ASP A 369 -0.09 7.20 10.39
C ASP A 369 0.99 6.20 9.94
N LEU A 370 0.65 4.92 9.70
CA LEU A 370 1.58 3.86 9.29
C LEU A 370 1.44 3.49 7.82
N PHE A 371 2.57 3.23 7.16
CA PHE A 371 2.61 2.50 5.90
C PHE A 371 2.43 0.98 6.13
N LYS A 372 2.12 0.25 5.07
CA LYS A 372 1.83 -1.19 5.14
C LYS A 372 2.95 -2.04 5.73
N ASP A 373 4.19 -1.72 5.42
CA ASP A 373 5.38 -2.39 5.95
C ASP A 373 5.60 -2.09 7.44
N GLU A 374 5.29 -0.86 7.89
CA GLU A 374 5.30 -0.49 9.31
C GLU A 374 4.20 -1.22 10.07
N VAL A 375 2.99 -1.34 9.49
CA VAL A 375 1.88 -2.13 10.08
C VAL A 375 2.30 -3.58 10.29
N ARG A 376 2.99 -4.20 9.32
CA ARG A 376 3.51 -5.57 9.46
C ARG A 376 4.52 -5.69 10.60
N LYS A 377 5.47 -4.76 10.70
CA LYS A 377 6.46 -4.72 11.81
C LYS A 377 5.74 -4.61 13.16
N VAL A 378 4.76 -3.71 13.28
CA VAL A 378 3.94 -3.56 14.49
C VAL A 378 3.18 -4.86 14.80
N GLY A 379 2.62 -5.52 13.78
CA GLY A 379 1.93 -6.80 13.93
C GLY A 379 2.81 -7.90 14.53
N GLU A 380 4.03 -8.06 14.02
CA GLU A 380 5.02 -9.02 14.56
C GLU A 380 5.38 -8.69 16.02
N MET A 381 5.64 -7.42 16.32
CA MET A 381 5.97 -6.96 17.68
C MET A 381 4.82 -7.15 18.68
N LEU A 382 3.57 -7.15 18.20
CA LEU A 382 2.38 -7.43 19.02
C LEU A 382 2.11 -8.94 19.18
N GLY A 383 2.93 -9.81 18.56
CA GLY A 383 2.80 -11.27 18.66
C GLY A 383 1.74 -11.87 17.74
N ILE A 384 1.31 -11.16 16.71
CA ILE A 384 0.44 -11.75 15.67
C ILE A 384 1.28 -12.77 14.87
N PRO A 385 0.75 -13.97 14.61
CA PRO A 385 1.47 -14.98 13.82
C PRO A 385 1.94 -14.46 12.48
N HIS A 386 3.17 -14.84 12.09
CA HIS A 386 3.79 -14.43 10.83
C HIS A 386 2.89 -14.67 9.61
N GLU A 387 2.18 -15.78 9.59
CA GLU A 387 1.26 -16.18 8.52
C GLU A 387 0.08 -15.21 8.34
N LEU A 388 -0.36 -14.53 9.41
CA LEU A 388 -1.37 -13.48 9.34
C LEU A 388 -0.78 -12.13 8.94
N VAL A 389 0.40 -11.79 9.47
CA VAL A 389 1.07 -10.52 9.18
C VAL A 389 1.53 -10.42 7.71
N TRP A 390 2.09 -11.52 7.19
CA TRP A 390 2.67 -11.58 5.84
C TRP A 390 1.76 -12.24 4.82
N ARG A 391 0.49 -12.50 5.20
CA ARG A 391 -0.46 -13.07 4.25
C ARG A 391 -0.56 -12.24 2.98
N GLN A 392 -0.67 -12.94 1.86
CA GLN A 392 -0.91 -12.31 0.58
C GLN A 392 -2.29 -11.65 0.51
N PRO A 393 -2.46 -10.60 -0.32
CA PRO A 393 -3.76 -9.98 -0.52
C PRO A 393 -4.84 -11.01 -0.83
N PHE A 394 -6.02 -10.82 -0.24
CA PHE A 394 -7.20 -11.60 -0.52
C PHE A 394 -8.35 -10.64 -0.84
N PRO A 395 -9.06 -10.82 -1.95
CA PRO A 395 -10.06 -9.86 -2.37
C PRO A 395 -11.27 -9.84 -1.42
N GLY A 396 -11.92 -8.68 -1.28
CA GLY A 396 -13.12 -8.55 -0.44
C GLY A 396 -14.24 -9.54 -0.79
N PRO A 397 -14.53 -9.81 -2.07
CA PRO A 397 -15.49 -10.86 -2.47
C PRO A 397 -15.01 -12.29 -2.22
N GLY A 398 -13.82 -12.50 -1.67
CA GLY A 398 -13.27 -13.81 -1.37
C GLY A 398 -13.08 -14.67 -2.62
N LEU A 399 -13.35 -15.97 -2.49
CA LEU A 399 -13.27 -16.92 -3.59
C LEU A 399 -14.34 -16.67 -4.67
N GLY A 400 -15.34 -15.79 -4.42
CA GLY A 400 -16.39 -15.49 -5.37
C GLY A 400 -15.89 -14.95 -6.72
N VAL A 401 -14.76 -14.23 -6.73
CA VAL A 401 -14.10 -13.72 -7.96
C VAL A 401 -13.02 -14.65 -8.51
N ARG A 402 -12.90 -15.86 -7.96
CA ARG A 402 -12.02 -16.94 -8.42
C ARG A 402 -12.80 -18.15 -8.91
N ILE A 403 -14.14 -18.04 -9.02
CA ILE A 403 -15.03 -19.03 -9.58
C ILE A 403 -15.68 -18.41 -10.82
N VAL A 404 -15.23 -18.81 -12.01
CA VAL A 404 -15.84 -18.36 -13.27
C VAL A 404 -17.23 -18.99 -13.42
N GLY A 405 -18.21 -18.14 -13.73
CA GLY A 405 -19.62 -18.53 -13.82
C GLY A 405 -20.35 -18.48 -12.47
N ASP A 406 -21.43 -19.22 -12.30
CA ASP A 406 -22.24 -19.26 -11.09
C ASP A 406 -21.49 -19.89 -9.90
N ILE A 407 -21.80 -19.45 -8.69
CA ILE A 407 -21.17 -19.93 -7.45
C ILE A 407 -22.06 -21.00 -6.80
N THR A 408 -21.49 -22.15 -6.47
CA THR A 408 -22.15 -23.23 -5.74
C THR A 408 -21.28 -23.72 -4.59
N ALA A 409 -21.87 -24.35 -3.58
CA ALA A 409 -21.14 -24.93 -2.45
C ALA A 409 -20.09 -25.96 -2.92
N GLU A 410 -20.41 -26.77 -3.95
CA GLU A 410 -19.48 -27.73 -4.52
C GLU A 410 -18.26 -27.05 -5.15
N LYS A 411 -18.45 -26.01 -5.96
CA LYS A 411 -17.36 -25.26 -6.61
C LYS A 411 -16.46 -24.58 -5.59
N ILE A 412 -17.08 -23.99 -4.54
CA ILE A 412 -16.32 -23.40 -3.42
C ILE A 412 -15.44 -24.47 -2.76
N ARG A 413 -15.99 -25.64 -2.41
CA ARG A 413 -15.26 -26.74 -1.76
C ARG A 413 -14.11 -27.24 -2.64
N ILE A 414 -14.34 -27.42 -3.94
CA ILE A 414 -13.30 -27.82 -4.89
C ILE A 414 -12.18 -26.78 -4.91
N LEU A 415 -12.53 -25.50 -5.05
CA LEU A 415 -11.55 -24.42 -5.12
C LEU A 415 -10.79 -24.24 -3.80
N GLN A 416 -11.46 -24.33 -2.65
CA GLN A 416 -10.83 -24.29 -1.32
C GLN A 416 -9.78 -25.39 -1.16
N ASN A 417 -10.10 -26.63 -1.55
CA ASN A 417 -9.17 -27.75 -1.45
C ASN A 417 -7.99 -27.60 -2.43
N ALA A 418 -8.25 -27.18 -3.68
CA ALA A 418 -7.17 -26.95 -4.66
C ALA A 418 -6.23 -25.80 -4.21
N ASP A 419 -6.78 -24.67 -3.75
CA ASP A 419 -5.98 -23.54 -3.24
C ASP A 419 -5.18 -23.92 -1.98
N PHE A 420 -5.75 -24.74 -1.10
CA PHE A 420 -5.05 -25.27 0.07
C PHE A 420 -3.83 -26.11 -0.33
N VAL A 421 -3.97 -27.05 -1.28
CA VAL A 421 -2.86 -27.87 -1.78
C VAL A 421 -1.77 -27.00 -2.42
N LEU A 422 -2.16 -26.03 -3.25
CA LEU A 422 -1.21 -25.10 -3.86
C LEU A 422 -0.43 -24.35 -2.79
N ARG A 423 -1.10 -23.76 -1.81
CA ARG A 423 -0.48 -22.97 -0.75
C ARG A 423 0.46 -23.82 0.14
N ASP A 424 0.02 -25.00 0.51
CA ASP A 424 0.82 -25.95 1.30
C ASP A 424 2.12 -26.34 0.56
N GLU A 425 2.04 -26.60 -0.74
CA GLU A 425 3.22 -26.98 -1.52
C GLU A 425 4.17 -25.80 -1.72
N MET A 426 3.65 -24.59 -1.95
CA MET A 426 4.46 -23.37 -2.06
C MET A 426 5.19 -23.05 -0.75
N ALA A 427 4.50 -23.20 0.39
CA ALA A 427 5.08 -23.00 1.72
C ALA A 427 6.18 -24.02 2.04
N LYS A 428 5.95 -25.32 1.77
CA LYS A 428 6.95 -26.40 1.96
C LYS A 428 8.25 -26.15 1.19
N ASN A 429 8.15 -25.54 0.01
CA ASN A 429 9.31 -25.19 -0.81
C ASN A 429 9.87 -23.79 -0.50
N GLY A 430 9.29 -23.04 0.44
CA GLY A 430 9.68 -21.68 0.77
C GLY A 430 9.53 -20.68 -0.39
N TYR A 431 8.76 -21.07 -1.42
CA TYR A 431 8.64 -20.28 -2.67
C TYR A 431 7.61 -19.16 -2.57
N GLU A 432 6.73 -19.20 -1.59
CA GLU A 432 5.71 -18.17 -1.35
C GLU A 432 6.29 -16.75 -1.17
N LYS A 433 7.52 -16.64 -0.63
CA LYS A 433 8.23 -15.38 -0.38
C LYS A 433 8.69 -14.68 -1.67
N ASN A 434 8.76 -15.43 -2.77
CA ASN A 434 9.21 -14.93 -4.07
C ASN A 434 8.05 -14.40 -4.92
N LEU A 435 6.82 -14.49 -4.43
CA LEU A 435 5.60 -14.18 -5.18
C LEU A 435 4.81 -13.09 -4.49
N SER A 436 4.32 -12.15 -5.30
CA SER A 436 3.44 -11.08 -4.80
C SER A 436 2.04 -11.61 -4.50
N GLN A 437 1.53 -12.51 -5.37
CA GLN A 437 0.25 -13.20 -5.17
C GLN A 437 0.21 -14.51 -5.98
N PHE A 438 -0.41 -15.55 -5.40
CA PHE A 438 -0.71 -16.79 -6.10
C PHE A 438 -1.98 -17.45 -5.54
N PHE A 439 -2.72 -18.14 -6.39
CA PHE A 439 -3.99 -18.79 -6.03
C PHE A 439 -4.48 -19.73 -7.12
N CYS A 440 -5.46 -20.57 -6.78
CA CYS A 440 -6.23 -21.36 -7.72
C CYS A 440 -7.47 -20.62 -8.19
N VAL A 441 -7.90 -20.93 -9.43
CA VAL A 441 -9.12 -20.44 -10.06
C VAL A 441 -9.94 -21.63 -10.57
N TYR A 442 -11.24 -21.64 -10.25
CA TYR A 442 -12.19 -22.56 -10.85
C TYR A 442 -12.62 -21.99 -12.20
N THR A 443 -12.18 -22.61 -13.30
CA THR A 443 -12.32 -22.04 -14.66
C THR A 443 -13.72 -22.13 -15.25
N GLY A 444 -14.62 -22.90 -14.63
CA GLY A 444 -15.94 -23.22 -15.21
C GLY A 444 -15.89 -24.25 -16.36
N SER A 445 -14.70 -24.66 -16.77
CA SER A 445 -14.51 -25.62 -17.86
C SER A 445 -14.36 -27.05 -17.34
N LYS A 446 -14.77 -28.03 -18.17
CA LYS A 446 -14.55 -29.45 -17.93
C LYS A 446 -13.65 -30.04 -18.98
N SER A 447 -12.90 -31.08 -18.63
CA SER A 447 -12.05 -31.81 -19.58
C SER A 447 -12.20 -33.31 -19.44
N VAL A 448 -11.90 -34.01 -20.53
CA VAL A 448 -11.84 -35.47 -20.55
C VAL A 448 -10.52 -35.91 -19.91
N GLY A 449 -10.59 -36.88 -19.02
CA GLY A 449 -9.43 -37.53 -18.38
C GLY A 449 -9.61 -39.04 -18.33
N VAL A 450 -8.59 -39.74 -17.90
CA VAL A 450 -8.61 -41.18 -17.60
C VAL A 450 -8.06 -41.32 -16.18
N MET A 451 -8.87 -41.85 -15.28
CA MET A 451 -8.51 -42.10 -13.90
C MET A 451 -8.96 -43.52 -13.51
N GLY A 452 -8.00 -44.37 -13.08
CA GLY A 452 -8.28 -45.77 -12.73
C GLY A 452 -8.95 -46.55 -13.87
N ASP A 453 -8.43 -46.46 -15.10
CA ASP A 453 -8.94 -47.10 -16.33
C ASP A 453 -10.34 -46.66 -16.76
N HIS A 454 -10.94 -45.69 -16.11
CA HIS A 454 -12.23 -45.09 -16.48
C HIS A 454 -12.06 -43.72 -17.09
N ARG A 455 -12.88 -43.44 -18.13
CA ARG A 455 -12.99 -42.10 -18.71
C ARG A 455 -13.74 -41.20 -17.74
N THR A 456 -13.13 -40.06 -17.41
CA THR A 456 -13.72 -39.02 -16.55
C THR A 456 -14.03 -37.76 -17.37
N TYR A 457 -14.95 -36.92 -16.86
CA TYR A 457 -15.26 -35.60 -17.43
C TYR A 457 -15.42 -34.61 -16.25
N GLU A 458 -14.27 -34.09 -15.81
CA GLU A 458 -14.16 -33.36 -14.57
C GLU A 458 -13.67 -31.91 -14.78
N ASN A 459 -13.60 -31.15 -13.71
CA ASN A 459 -13.30 -29.74 -13.73
C ASN A 459 -11.82 -29.46 -13.98
N VAL A 460 -11.58 -28.29 -14.60
CA VAL A 460 -10.25 -27.72 -14.84
C VAL A 460 -9.99 -26.63 -13.81
N ILE A 461 -8.88 -26.72 -13.11
CA ILE A 461 -8.39 -25.68 -12.19
C ILE A 461 -7.22 -24.95 -12.85
N ALA A 462 -7.25 -23.63 -12.85
CA ALA A 462 -6.10 -22.81 -13.26
C ALA A 462 -5.31 -22.36 -12.03
N ILE A 463 -4.00 -22.34 -12.16
CA ILE A 463 -3.09 -21.68 -11.21
C ILE A 463 -2.73 -20.32 -11.77
N ARG A 464 -2.92 -19.28 -10.98
CA ARG A 464 -2.47 -17.92 -11.23
C ARG A 464 -1.40 -17.55 -10.23
N ALA A 465 -0.21 -17.12 -10.70
CA ALA A 465 0.84 -16.61 -9.83
C ALA A 465 1.54 -15.43 -10.52
N VAL A 466 1.75 -14.35 -9.77
CA VAL A 466 2.31 -13.10 -10.29
C VAL A 466 3.39 -12.52 -9.38
N THR A 467 4.33 -11.82 -10.02
CA THR A 467 5.31 -10.94 -9.40
C THR A 467 5.01 -9.50 -9.80
N THR A 468 5.03 -8.59 -8.84
CA THR A 468 4.75 -7.17 -9.05
C THR A 468 5.28 -6.35 -7.88
N ASP A 469 5.60 -5.09 -8.14
CA ASP A 469 6.01 -4.14 -7.10
C ASP A 469 4.83 -3.27 -6.64
N ASP A 470 3.88 -2.96 -7.51
CA ASP A 470 2.84 -1.95 -7.29
C ASP A 470 1.41 -2.41 -7.62
N PHE A 471 1.22 -3.62 -8.15
CA PHE A 471 -0.05 -4.16 -8.67
C PHE A 471 -0.68 -3.37 -9.83
N MET A 472 -0.02 -2.30 -10.33
CA MET A 472 -0.43 -1.60 -11.56
C MET A 472 -0.06 -2.43 -12.77
N THR A 473 1.17 -2.91 -12.79
CA THR A 473 1.67 -3.91 -13.75
C THR A 473 2.07 -5.18 -13.01
N ALA A 474 1.95 -6.33 -13.65
CA ALA A 474 2.38 -7.60 -13.08
C ALA A 474 2.86 -8.54 -14.18
N ASP A 475 3.89 -9.30 -13.90
CA ASP A 475 4.30 -10.40 -14.76
C ASP A 475 3.89 -11.74 -14.13
N TRP A 476 3.64 -12.77 -14.97
CA TRP A 476 3.40 -14.10 -14.45
C TRP A 476 4.69 -14.68 -13.85
N ALA A 477 4.59 -15.35 -12.74
CA ALA A 477 5.74 -15.91 -12.03
C ALA A 477 6.25 -17.17 -12.73
N ARG A 478 7.58 -17.38 -12.75
CA ARG A 478 8.21 -18.58 -13.29
C ARG A 478 8.41 -19.59 -12.16
N ILE A 479 7.31 -20.22 -11.73
CA ILE A 479 7.37 -21.29 -10.73
C ILE A 479 8.15 -22.46 -11.32
N PRO A 480 9.10 -23.06 -10.57
CA PRO A 480 9.82 -24.26 -11.02
C PRO A 480 8.87 -25.38 -11.45
N TYR A 481 9.17 -26.02 -12.57
CA TYR A 481 8.31 -27.08 -13.13
C TYR A 481 8.11 -28.26 -12.18
N ASP A 482 9.10 -28.56 -11.34
CA ASP A 482 9.00 -29.64 -10.34
C ASP A 482 7.94 -29.32 -9.29
N ILE A 483 7.85 -28.06 -8.84
CA ILE A 483 6.80 -27.61 -7.92
C ILE A 483 5.44 -27.66 -8.62
N LEU A 484 5.34 -27.16 -9.86
CA LEU A 484 4.09 -27.23 -10.64
C LEU A 484 3.64 -28.68 -10.88
N ALA A 485 4.57 -29.59 -11.18
CA ALA A 485 4.28 -31.01 -11.36
C ALA A 485 3.75 -31.62 -10.05
N THR A 486 4.38 -31.32 -8.91
CA THR A 486 3.93 -31.80 -7.60
C THR A 486 2.55 -31.25 -7.24
N VAL A 487 2.32 -29.95 -7.41
CA VAL A 487 1.01 -29.30 -7.19
C VAL A 487 -0.07 -29.95 -8.07
N SER A 488 0.21 -30.13 -9.36
CA SER A 488 -0.72 -30.76 -10.30
C SER A 488 -1.08 -32.18 -9.86
N ASN A 489 -0.10 -33.00 -9.53
CA ASN A 489 -0.32 -34.36 -9.06
C ASN A 489 -1.11 -34.39 -7.75
N ARG A 490 -0.77 -33.53 -6.80
CA ARG A 490 -1.48 -33.46 -5.53
C ARG A 490 -2.94 -33.02 -5.71
N ILE A 491 -3.20 -31.96 -6.47
CA ILE A 491 -4.58 -31.49 -6.67
C ILE A 491 -5.43 -32.57 -7.33
N THR A 492 -4.93 -33.24 -8.38
CA THR A 492 -5.70 -34.28 -9.08
C THR A 492 -5.92 -35.54 -8.23
N ASN A 493 -5.09 -35.81 -7.21
CA ASN A 493 -5.25 -36.97 -6.34
C ASN A 493 -5.98 -36.65 -5.03
N GLU A 494 -5.88 -35.43 -4.51
CA GLU A 494 -6.42 -35.03 -3.20
C GLU A 494 -7.77 -34.28 -3.33
N VAL A 495 -8.13 -33.79 -4.54
CA VAL A 495 -9.32 -32.97 -4.75
C VAL A 495 -10.28 -33.67 -5.70
N ASP A 496 -11.36 -34.22 -5.14
CA ASP A 496 -12.40 -34.88 -5.95
C ASP A 496 -13.03 -33.92 -6.97
N GLY A 497 -13.24 -34.43 -8.19
CA GLY A 497 -13.89 -33.68 -9.26
C GLY A 497 -12.96 -32.80 -10.08
N VAL A 498 -11.62 -32.97 -9.96
CA VAL A 498 -10.60 -32.26 -10.75
C VAL A 498 -9.71 -33.27 -11.48
N ASN A 499 -9.59 -33.13 -12.80
CA ASN A 499 -8.72 -34.00 -13.60
C ASN A 499 -7.69 -33.24 -14.45
N ARG A 500 -7.67 -31.91 -14.39
CA ARG A 500 -6.73 -31.10 -15.19
C ARG A 500 -6.35 -29.81 -14.48
N ILE A 501 -5.04 -29.52 -14.51
CA ILE A 501 -4.46 -28.26 -14.02
C ILE A 501 -3.86 -27.52 -15.21
N VAL A 502 -4.07 -26.20 -15.27
CA VAL A 502 -3.47 -25.30 -16.25
C VAL A 502 -2.77 -24.15 -15.52
N TYR A 503 -1.77 -23.56 -16.14
CA TYR A 503 -1.04 -22.41 -15.59
C TYR A 503 -1.28 -21.17 -16.44
N ASP A 504 -1.73 -20.07 -15.80
CA ASP A 504 -1.97 -18.80 -16.47
C ASP A 504 -0.67 -18.01 -16.60
N ILE A 505 -0.20 -17.86 -17.85
CA ILE A 505 1.05 -17.17 -18.22
C ILE A 505 0.81 -15.77 -18.79
N THR A 506 -0.30 -15.13 -18.41
CA THR A 506 -0.67 -13.82 -18.95
C THR A 506 -0.18 -12.71 -18.02
N SER A 507 0.53 -11.71 -18.56
CA SER A 507 0.95 -10.52 -17.83
C SER A 507 -0.21 -9.53 -17.64
N LYS A 508 -0.08 -8.60 -16.71
CA LYS A 508 -0.98 -7.47 -16.55
C LYS A 508 -0.26 -6.16 -16.97
N PRO A 509 -0.73 -5.41 -17.96
CA PRO A 509 -1.75 -5.78 -18.93
C PRO A 509 -1.30 -6.92 -19.87
N PRO A 510 -2.16 -7.57 -20.71
CA PRO A 510 -3.59 -7.28 -20.89
C PRO A 510 -4.53 -7.95 -19.88
N GLY A 511 -4.05 -8.97 -19.16
CA GLY A 511 -4.85 -9.61 -18.11
C GLY A 511 -4.96 -8.75 -16.86
N THR A 512 -5.79 -9.20 -15.90
CA THR A 512 -5.83 -8.70 -14.53
C THR A 512 -5.14 -9.70 -13.60
N VAL A 513 -4.96 -9.36 -12.32
CA VAL A 513 -4.44 -10.32 -11.33
C VAL A 513 -5.51 -11.34 -11.00
N GLU A 514 -6.70 -10.90 -10.55
CA GLU A 514 -7.86 -11.78 -10.37
C GLU A 514 -8.53 -12.05 -11.74
N TRP A 515 -9.22 -13.18 -11.88
CA TRP A 515 -9.89 -13.55 -13.14
C TRP A 515 -11.27 -12.91 -13.31
N GLU A 516 -11.94 -12.58 -12.19
CA GLU A 516 -13.23 -11.87 -12.19
C GLU A 516 -13.26 -10.65 -11.25
#